data_945e6f63d0c9ffb8c722b1d68d7fc468
#
_entry.id   945e6f63d0c9ffb8c722b1d68d7fc468
#
_cell.length_a   1.000
_cell.length_b   1.000
_cell.length_c   1.000
_cell.angle_alpha   90.00
_cell.angle_beta   90.00
_cell.angle_gamma   90.00
#
_symmetry.space_group_name_H-M   'P 1'
#
loop_
_entity.id
_entity.type
_entity.pdbx_description
1 polymer ?
#
loop_
_entity_poly.entity_id
_entity_poly.type
_entity_poly.pdbx_seq_one_letter_code
_entity_poly.pdbx_strand_id
1 'polypeptide(L)'
;MEKPSKKNTPLAPGKGMISDETLRQSSLLRQLLNDRYFRFGLALVALLVASTAILLPKGFRSTPEGFLPVIHVALLDKIQARSLSRSAQSSEAAGQIDAAMLGWQLAVANDPGDPALSRGLVSLIARQPVPDKKHLRSGASHALWLLRLTHTNRDDLDLAAQLFSRYGQDSYVASLLRPIETNLTSVQAREYLKSQFHLGYMDAFGTAWDRYGKEVESTPDMSLYRAAWEAGWGPAETLHSGAERLARARRDPSSTVLANRLTLSVAFSRADIRAYEASLDAIVDRHADRVSDHLNHWRLLVNAGQRARASELAQRYSNPPDTASDALQMTDLYLELGLTQFAADFLEKQVARFDFNPEIWQRQADLLIQLKRWDDLRALAIGLRAMERIAPDLNSYAWMLQGIAELQAGKTGTAETAFTRCVDFPPNSPLTSYRMAQLLSRHGQHTHATALLRKLEKDFGSLAQYWFQVVSAAYQARQFEVMRQAAARGYELATNNPIFINNYAAALLIERTNAPLAIELTLRQLGKDPTSRAAQINHALALLQNGRIDDAAEQLDRIDRRGLDSSYRTQLQLGYFELNVRRRNAAAALAAYREIEPRFLMPPQARWVEENQKRIASEG
;
A
#
# COMPACT_ATOMS: atom_id res chain seq x y z
N MET A 1 44.29 -91.55 -49.26
CA MET A 1 45.49 -92.10 -48.71
C MET A 1 46.41 -91.01 -48.34
N GLU A 2 46.99 -91.08 -47.21
CA GLU A 2 47.88 -90.15 -46.52
C GLU A 2 47.34 -88.79 -46.14
N LYS A 3 47.19 -88.58 -44.81
CA LYS A 3 46.96 -87.35 -44.12
C LYS A 3 48.26 -86.55 -44.06
N PRO A 4 48.24 -85.22 -44.29
CA PRO A 4 49.37 -84.39 -43.96
C PRO A 4 49.27 -83.87 -42.49
N SER A 5 50.37 -83.87 -41.87
CA SER A 5 50.81 -83.49 -40.56
C SER A 5 50.35 -82.05 -40.17
N LYS A 6 49.89 -81.91 -38.93
CA LYS A 6 49.69 -80.58 -38.32
C LYS A 6 51.01 -79.93 -38.01
N LYS A 7 51.30 -78.79 -38.60
CA LYS A 7 52.36 -77.86 -38.19
C LYS A 7 51.91 -77.11 -36.92
N ASN A 8 52.69 -77.26 -35.86
CA ASN A 8 52.62 -76.42 -34.66
C ASN A 8 52.96 -74.99 -34.94
N THR A 9 52.03 -74.07 -34.81
CA THR A 9 52.27 -72.63 -34.78
C THR A 9 52.61 -72.21 -33.35
N PRO A 10 53.71 -71.45 -33.10
CA PRO A 10 54.05 -71.02 -31.75
C PRO A 10 53.03 -69.96 -31.22
N LEU A 11 52.56 -70.16 -30.00
CA LEU A 11 51.76 -69.20 -29.26
C LEU A 11 52.49 -67.88 -29.11
N ALA A 12 51.85 -66.74 -29.54
CA ALA A 12 52.33 -65.41 -29.28
C ALA A 12 52.44 -65.12 -27.79
N PRO A 13 53.48 -64.39 -27.33
CA PRO A 13 53.69 -64.09 -25.92
C PRO A 13 52.52 -63.22 -25.42
N GLY A 14 51.97 -63.62 -24.26
CA GLY A 14 50.87 -62.93 -23.56
C GLY A 14 51.19 -61.45 -23.32
N LYS A 15 50.24 -60.63 -23.59
CA LYS A 15 50.28 -59.20 -23.25
C LYS A 15 50.52 -59.00 -21.73
N GLY A 16 51.66 -58.46 -21.41
CA GLY A 16 51.82 -57.47 -20.37
C GLY A 16 51.86 -57.95 -18.94
N MET A 17 52.84 -58.76 -18.58
CA MET A 17 53.48 -58.53 -17.29
C MET A 17 54.58 -57.49 -17.48
N ILE A 18 54.31 -56.29 -16.95
CA ILE A 18 55.35 -55.25 -16.84
C ILE A 18 56.46 -55.86 -15.96
N SER A 19 57.68 -55.96 -16.47
CA SER A 19 58.81 -56.55 -15.70
C SER A 19 59.06 -55.69 -14.44
N ASP A 20 59.42 -56.33 -13.35
CA ASP A 20 59.77 -55.70 -12.07
C ASP A 20 60.85 -54.61 -12.21
N GLU A 21 61.66 -54.65 -13.26
CA GLU A 21 62.71 -53.69 -13.57
C GLU A 21 62.16 -52.37 -14.13
N THR A 22 61.05 -52.40 -14.90
CA THR A 22 60.36 -51.17 -15.39
C THR A 22 59.54 -50.49 -14.30
N LEU A 23 59.06 -51.24 -13.31
CA LEU A 23 58.37 -50.68 -12.16
C LEU A 23 59.33 -49.94 -11.20
N ARG A 24 60.59 -50.42 -11.09
CA ARG A 24 61.64 -49.75 -10.24
C ARG A 24 62.16 -48.44 -10.85
N GLN A 25 62.03 -48.21 -12.12
CA GLN A 25 62.50 -46.99 -12.82
C GLN A 25 61.40 -45.93 -13.01
N SER A 26 60.12 -46.27 -12.76
CA SER A 26 59.01 -45.31 -12.86
C SER A 26 58.83 -44.60 -11.51
N SER A 27 58.54 -43.28 -11.55
CA SER A 27 58.22 -42.53 -10.35
C SER A 27 57.06 -43.20 -9.61
N LEU A 28 57.06 -43.19 -8.28
CA LEU A 28 56.02 -43.74 -7.40
C LEU A 28 54.61 -43.35 -7.91
N LEU A 29 54.46 -42.16 -8.45
CA LEU A 29 53.22 -41.63 -9.04
C LEU A 29 52.79 -42.42 -10.28
N ARG A 30 53.73 -42.82 -11.17
CA ARG A 30 53.43 -43.65 -12.35
C ARG A 30 53.05 -45.08 -11.97
N GLN A 31 53.63 -45.61 -10.92
CA GLN A 31 53.29 -46.96 -10.40
C GLN A 31 51.88 -46.95 -9.82
N LEU A 32 51.55 -45.94 -9.00
CA LEU A 32 50.20 -45.77 -8.44
C LEU A 32 49.14 -45.53 -9.54
N LEU A 33 49.45 -44.71 -10.55
CA LEU A 33 48.54 -44.44 -11.68
C LEU A 33 48.35 -45.66 -12.61
N ASN A 34 49.24 -46.67 -12.56
CA ASN A 34 49.06 -47.91 -13.29
C ASN A 34 48.27 -48.98 -12.52
N ASP A 35 48.13 -48.81 -11.20
CA ASP A 35 47.31 -49.70 -10.40
C ASP A 35 45.83 -49.52 -10.69
N ARG A 36 45.13 -50.61 -11.04
CA ARG A 36 43.72 -50.63 -11.38
C ARG A 36 42.84 -50.19 -10.21
N TYR A 37 43.20 -50.62 -9.00
CA TYR A 37 42.47 -50.27 -7.78
C TYR A 37 42.70 -48.83 -7.37
N PHE A 38 43.92 -48.34 -7.50
CA PHE A 38 44.23 -46.91 -7.25
C PHE A 38 43.51 -45.99 -8.21
N ARG A 39 43.45 -46.31 -9.53
CA ARG A 39 42.63 -45.55 -10.50
C ARG A 39 41.15 -45.57 -10.19
N PHE A 40 40.64 -46.73 -9.78
CA PHE A 40 39.25 -46.82 -9.36
C PHE A 40 38.97 -46.02 -8.09
N GLY A 41 39.85 -46.06 -7.09
CA GLY A 41 39.78 -45.26 -5.87
C GLY A 41 39.88 -43.76 -6.18
N LEU A 42 40.80 -43.36 -7.05
CA LEU A 42 40.95 -41.94 -7.49
C LEU A 42 39.67 -41.45 -8.24
N ALA A 43 39.11 -42.29 -9.10
CA ALA A 43 37.88 -42.00 -9.80
C ALA A 43 36.68 -41.89 -8.82
N LEU A 44 36.61 -42.73 -7.79
CA LEU A 44 35.61 -42.68 -6.74
C LEU A 44 35.74 -41.41 -5.89
N VAL A 45 37.00 -41.05 -5.49
CA VAL A 45 37.27 -39.82 -4.75
C VAL A 45 36.93 -38.60 -5.63
N ALA A 46 37.32 -38.59 -6.89
CA ALA A 46 36.99 -37.52 -7.83
C ALA A 46 35.46 -37.37 -8.01
N LEU A 47 34.75 -38.51 -8.10
CA LEU A 47 33.27 -38.53 -8.15
C LEU A 47 32.67 -38.02 -6.86
N LEU A 48 33.21 -38.38 -5.71
CA LEU A 48 32.75 -37.94 -4.38
C LEU A 48 32.98 -36.43 -4.21
N VAL A 49 34.18 -35.95 -4.58
CA VAL A 49 34.48 -34.51 -4.57
C VAL A 49 33.60 -33.71 -5.53
N ALA A 50 33.41 -34.24 -6.76
CA ALA A 50 32.52 -33.61 -7.74
C ALA A 50 31.04 -33.60 -7.23
N SER A 51 30.58 -34.71 -6.67
CA SER A 51 29.24 -34.82 -6.06
C SER A 51 29.08 -33.87 -4.87
N THR A 52 30.08 -33.79 -4.01
CA THR A 52 30.08 -32.87 -2.87
C THR A 52 30.10 -31.41 -3.33
N ALA A 53 30.89 -31.08 -4.34
CA ALA A 53 30.95 -29.73 -4.92
C ALA A 53 29.62 -29.33 -5.60
N ILE A 54 28.92 -30.29 -6.24
CA ILE A 54 27.61 -30.09 -6.85
C ILE A 54 26.51 -29.96 -5.79
N LEU A 55 26.59 -30.73 -4.71
CA LEU A 55 25.61 -30.78 -3.63
C LEU A 55 25.87 -29.75 -2.52
N LEU A 56 27.04 -29.06 -2.52
CA LEU A 56 27.32 -28.01 -1.54
C LEU A 56 26.28 -26.90 -1.61
N PRO A 57 25.38 -26.77 -0.62
CA PRO A 57 24.32 -25.79 -0.67
C PRO A 57 24.92 -24.38 -0.55
N LYS A 58 24.60 -23.53 -1.53
CA LYS A 58 24.86 -22.08 -1.48
C LYS A 58 26.34 -21.66 -1.28
N GLY A 59 27.28 -22.39 -1.87
CA GLY A 59 28.72 -22.07 -1.77
C GLY A 59 29.19 -20.96 -2.68
N PHE A 60 28.43 -20.58 -3.71
CA PHE A 60 28.84 -19.66 -4.75
C PHE A 60 28.11 -18.33 -4.63
N ARG A 61 28.86 -17.24 -4.55
CA ARG A 61 28.26 -15.90 -4.60
C ARG A 61 27.59 -15.69 -5.96
N SER A 62 26.31 -15.30 -5.93
CA SER A 62 25.49 -14.97 -7.10
C SER A 62 25.55 -13.46 -7.39
N THR A 63 25.45 -12.63 -6.36
CA THR A 63 25.42 -11.16 -6.50
C THR A 63 26.80 -10.58 -6.84
N PRO A 64 26.84 -9.46 -7.58
CA PRO A 64 28.06 -8.71 -7.87
C PRO A 64 28.82 -8.31 -6.59
N GLU A 65 30.11 -8.00 -6.74
CA GLU A 65 30.94 -7.52 -5.65
C GLU A 65 30.41 -6.18 -5.12
N GLY A 66 30.36 -6.03 -3.79
CA GLY A 66 29.80 -4.83 -3.13
C GLY A 66 28.27 -4.83 -2.96
N PHE A 67 27.54 -5.76 -3.56
CA PHE A 67 26.07 -5.81 -3.42
C PHE A 67 25.64 -6.41 -2.07
N LEU A 68 24.64 -5.77 -1.44
CA LEU A 68 24.01 -6.25 -0.19
C LEU A 68 22.48 -6.37 -0.37
N PRO A 69 21.85 -7.45 0.15
CA PRO A 69 22.47 -8.61 0.83
C PRO A 69 23.22 -9.51 -0.15
N VAL A 70 24.27 -10.17 0.32
CA VAL A 70 25.01 -11.15 -0.48
C VAL A 70 24.15 -12.40 -0.66
N ILE A 71 23.89 -12.77 -1.91
CA ILE A 71 23.12 -13.99 -2.24
C ILE A 71 24.11 -15.07 -2.68
N HIS A 72 23.97 -16.24 -2.07
CA HIS A 72 24.72 -17.43 -2.43
C HIS A 72 23.80 -18.48 -3.02
N VAL A 73 24.27 -19.19 -4.02
CA VAL A 73 23.56 -20.27 -4.73
C VAL A 73 24.43 -21.52 -4.80
N ALA A 74 23.84 -22.68 -5.05
CA ALA A 74 24.59 -23.90 -5.32
C ALA A 74 25.17 -23.89 -6.75
N LEU A 75 26.19 -24.66 -6.99
CA LEU A 75 26.75 -24.85 -8.35
C LEU A 75 25.67 -25.39 -9.30
N LEU A 76 24.84 -26.30 -8.81
CA LEU A 76 23.75 -26.89 -9.57
C LEU A 76 22.75 -25.81 -10.01
N ASP A 77 22.40 -24.89 -9.12
CA ASP A 77 21.48 -23.78 -9.41
C ASP A 77 22.02 -22.90 -10.56
N LYS A 78 23.33 -22.60 -10.56
CA LYS A 78 23.97 -21.85 -11.67
C LYS A 78 23.92 -22.60 -12.99
N ILE A 79 24.15 -23.92 -12.95
CA ILE A 79 24.08 -24.76 -14.15
C ILE A 79 22.64 -24.81 -14.67
N GLN A 80 21.66 -24.98 -13.80
CA GLN A 80 20.24 -24.98 -14.14
C GLN A 80 19.79 -23.62 -14.69
N ALA A 81 20.19 -22.53 -14.05
CA ALA A 81 19.89 -21.18 -14.53
C ALA A 81 20.39 -20.96 -15.96
N ARG A 82 21.63 -21.38 -16.28
CA ARG A 82 22.20 -21.30 -17.64
C ARG A 82 21.45 -22.19 -18.64
N SER A 83 21.06 -23.40 -18.26
CA SER A 83 20.28 -24.29 -19.09
C SER A 83 18.91 -23.72 -19.40
N LEU A 84 18.22 -23.22 -18.36
CA LEU A 84 16.89 -22.60 -18.46
C LEU A 84 16.92 -21.32 -19.31
N SER A 85 17.97 -20.48 -19.16
CA SER A 85 18.09 -19.27 -19.96
C SER A 85 18.31 -19.57 -21.45
N ARG A 86 19.09 -20.60 -21.79
CA ARG A 86 19.25 -21.07 -23.19
C ARG A 86 17.95 -21.60 -23.75
N SER A 87 17.21 -22.41 -22.96
CA SER A 87 15.89 -22.90 -23.34
C SER A 87 14.91 -21.74 -23.57
N ALA A 88 14.91 -20.73 -22.68
CA ALA A 88 14.09 -19.55 -22.82
C ALA A 88 14.41 -18.77 -24.11
N GLN A 89 15.69 -18.55 -24.42
CA GLN A 89 16.13 -17.92 -25.67
C GLN A 89 15.66 -18.71 -26.91
N SER A 90 15.76 -20.04 -26.87
CA SER A 90 15.28 -20.90 -27.96
C SER A 90 13.75 -20.79 -28.14
N SER A 91 13.00 -20.78 -27.05
CA SER A 91 11.55 -20.62 -27.06
C SER A 91 11.15 -19.21 -27.56
N GLU A 92 11.90 -18.16 -27.18
CA GLU A 92 11.71 -16.80 -27.69
C GLU A 92 11.92 -16.73 -29.19
N ALA A 93 13.00 -17.35 -29.71
CA ALA A 93 13.28 -17.41 -31.12
C ALA A 93 12.23 -18.22 -31.93
N ALA A 94 11.59 -19.19 -31.26
CA ALA A 94 10.47 -19.97 -31.84
C ALA A 94 9.11 -19.26 -31.72
N GLY A 95 9.04 -18.06 -31.12
CA GLY A 95 7.80 -17.33 -30.90
C GLY A 95 6.91 -17.88 -29.77
N GLN A 96 7.44 -18.80 -28.95
CA GLN A 96 6.74 -19.42 -27.83
C GLN A 96 6.90 -18.55 -26.57
N ILE A 97 6.20 -17.42 -26.53
CA ILE A 97 6.41 -16.37 -25.52
C ILE A 97 6.17 -16.86 -24.10
N ASP A 98 5.09 -17.63 -23.84
CA ASP A 98 4.79 -18.12 -22.50
C ASP A 98 5.86 -19.11 -21.99
N ALA A 99 6.36 -19.98 -22.86
CA ALA A 99 7.46 -20.90 -22.53
C ALA A 99 8.77 -20.15 -22.26
N ALA A 100 9.08 -19.15 -23.08
CA ALA A 100 10.23 -18.27 -22.87
C ALA A 100 10.12 -17.50 -21.54
N MET A 101 8.95 -16.97 -21.22
CA MET A 101 8.67 -16.27 -19.96
C MET A 101 8.93 -17.16 -18.75
N LEU A 102 8.34 -18.36 -18.76
CA LEU A 102 8.54 -19.34 -17.69
C LEU A 102 10.02 -19.73 -17.55
N GLY A 103 10.69 -19.98 -18.68
CA GLY A 103 12.12 -20.31 -18.70
C GLY A 103 12.99 -19.22 -18.07
N TRP A 104 12.75 -17.96 -18.43
CA TRP A 104 13.46 -16.82 -17.82
C TRP A 104 13.14 -16.66 -16.34
N GLN A 105 11.87 -16.81 -15.92
CA GLN A 105 11.48 -16.70 -14.51
C GLN A 105 12.16 -17.79 -13.67
N LEU A 106 12.19 -19.03 -14.14
CA LEU A 106 12.88 -20.13 -13.48
C LEU A 106 14.40 -19.93 -13.45
N ALA A 107 14.99 -19.39 -14.52
CA ALA A 107 16.41 -19.07 -14.55
C ALA A 107 16.78 -18.03 -13.47
N VAL A 108 16.03 -16.93 -13.37
CA VAL A 108 16.20 -15.92 -12.33
C VAL A 108 15.97 -16.49 -10.93
N ALA A 109 15.00 -17.37 -10.75
CA ALA A 109 14.74 -18.01 -9.44
C ALA A 109 15.93 -18.87 -8.98
N ASN A 110 16.62 -19.54 -9.91
CA ASN A 110 17.81 -20.35 -9.61
C ASN A 110 19.08 -19.50 -9.33
N ASP A 111 19.28 -18.41 -10.08
CA ASP A 111 20.43 -17.52 -9.87
C ASP A 111 19.99 -16.04 -9.87
N PRO A 112 19.35 -15.57 -8.78
CA PRO A 112 18.76 -14.23 -8.73
C PRO A 112 19.75 -13.08 -8.71
N GLY A 113 21.04 -13.37 -8.48
CA GLY A 113 22.09 -12.37 -8.45
C GLY A 113 22.79 -12.16 -9.79
N ASP A 114 22.47 -12.94 -10.83
CA ASP A 114 23.02 -12.74 -12.18
C ASP A 114 22.21 -11.68 -12.94
N PRO A 115 22.78 -10.49 -13.23
CA PRO A 115 22.07 -9.43 -13.95
C PRO A 115 21.62 -9.83 -15.35
N ALA A 116 22.34 -10.76 -16.03
CA ALA A 116 22.03 -11.17 -17.38
C ALA A 116 20.68 -11.90 -17.45
N LEU A 117 20.33 -12.67 -16.42
CA LEU A 117 19.07 -13.38 -16.36
C LEU A 117 17.89 -12.42 -16.17
N SER A 118 18.00 -11.49 -15.24
CA SER A 118 16.99 -10.44 -15.03
C SER A 118 16.84 -9.56 -16.28
N ARG A 119 17.93 -9.21 -16.93
CA ARG A 119 17.92 -8.43 -18.19
C ARG A 119 17.20 -9.20 -19.31
N GLY A 120 17.43 -10.51 -19.45
CA GLY A 120 16.73 -11.36 -20.42
C GLY A 120 15.20 -11.33 -20.21
N LEU A 121 14.75 -11.53 -18.97
CA LEU A 121 13.33 -11.49 -18.61
C LEU A 121 12.70 -10.12 -18.88
N VAL A 122 13.30 -9.05 -18.39
CA VAL A 122 12.81 -7.67 -18.57
C VAL A 122 12.76 -7.30 -20.04
N SER A 123 13.79 -7.69 -20.83
CA SER A 123 13.87 -7.45 -22.27
C SER A 123 12.76 -8.20 -23.03
N LEU A 124 12.47 -9.45 -22.67
CA LEU A 124 11.36 -10.20 -23.27
C LEU A 124 10.02 -9.49 -23.01
N ILE A 125 9.77 -9.08 -21.78
CA ILE A 125 8.52 -8.38 -21.40
C ILE A 125 8.40 -7.03 -22.12
N ALA A 126 9.49 -6.25 -22.17
CA ALA A 126 9.51 -4.96 -22.84
C ALA A 126 9.29 -5.02 -24.35
N ARG A 127 9.66 -6.12 -25.00
CA ARG A 127 9.55 -6.31 -26.46
C ARG A 127 8.23 -6.91 -26.94
N GLN A 128 7.34 -7.36 -26.05
CA GLN A 128 6.06 -7.93 -26.47
C GLN A 128 5.26 -6.95 -27.33
N PRO A 129 4.65 -7.41 -28.44
CA PRO A 129 3.89 -6.52 -29.33
C PRO A 129 2.76 -5.79 -28.62
N VAL A 130 2.00 -6.51 -27.79
CA VAL A 130 0.95 -5.98 -26.93
C VAL A 130 1.35 -6.19 -25.47
N PRO A 131 1.43 -5.13 -24.65
CA PRO A 131 1.72 -5.26 -23.23
C PRO A 131 0.63 -6.08 -22.52
N ASP A 132 1.00 -7.22 -21.92
CA ASP A 132 0.09 -8.01 -21.10
C ASP A 132 0.24 -7.60 -19.64
N LYS A 133 -0.82 -7.03 -19.06
CA LYS A 133 -0.83 -6.50 -17.69
C LYS A 133 -0.48 -7.55 -16.63
N LYS A 134 -0.74 -8.85 -16.89
CA LYS A 134 -0.32 -9.94 -16.00
C LYS A 134 1.19 -9.99 -15.78
N HIS A 135 1.97 -9.54 -16.77
CA HIS A 135 3.43 -9.53 -16.71
C HIS A 135 4.01 -8.26 -16.08
N LEU A 136 3.19 -7.20 -15.87
CA LEU A 136 3.66 -5.92 -15.33
C LEU A 136 4.35 -6.09 -13.98
N ARG A 137 3.72 -6.83 -13.05
CA ARG A 137 4.27 -7.01 -11.70
C ARG A 137 5.63 -7.71 -11.72
N SER A 138 5.74 -8.77 -12.52
CA SER A 138 7.00 -9.51 -12.69
C SER A 138 8.05 -8.62 -13.37
N GLY A 139 7.68 -7.97 -14.49
CA GLY A 139 8.58 -7.06 -15.20
C GLY A 139 9.10 -5.92 -14.33
N ALA A 140 8.21 -5.25 -13.60
CA ALA A 140 8.55 -4.15 -12.70
C ALA A 140 9.51 -4.59 -11.58
N SER A 141 9.20 -5.70 -10.89
CA SER A 141 10.05 -6.22 -9.82
C SER A 141 11.45 -6.57 -10.32
N HIS A 142 11.54 -7.24 -11.48
CA HIS A 142 12.83 -7.64 -12.03
C HIS A 142 13.60 -6.47 -12.65
N ALA A 143 12.91 -5.45 -13.20
CA ALA A 143 13.56 -4.24 -13.68
C ALA A 143 14.20 -3.45 -12.52
N LEU A 144 13.47 -3.25 -11.41
CA LEU A 144 14.01 -2.59 -10.21
C LEU A 144 15.15 -3.40 -9.58
N TRP A 145 15.02 -4.74 -9.57
CA TRP A 145 16.06 -5.63 -9.09
C TRP A 145 17.33 -5.56 -9.97
N LEU A 146 17.17 -5.56 -11.30
CA LEU A 146 18.26 -5.39 -12.25
C LEU A 146 19.00 -4.07 -12.04
N LEU A 147 18.28 -2.95 -11.95
CA LEU A 147 18.88 -1.65 -11.68
C LEU A 147 19.69 -1.63 -10.38
N ARG A 148 19.18 -2.29 -9.34
CA ARG A 148 19.90 -2.43 -8.08
C ARG A 148 21.16 -3.27 -8.22
N LEU A 149 21.12 -4.41 -8.93
CA LEU A 149 22.26 -5.29 -9.16
C LEU A 149 23.39 -4.62 -9.96
N THR A 150 23.03 -3.74 -10.89
CA THR A 150 23.97 -3.09 -11.83
C THR A 150 24.32 -1.66 -11.44
N HIS A 151 23.94 -1.24 -10.21
CA HIS A 151 24.15 0.13 -9.73
C HIS A 151 23.62 1.18 -10.71
N THR A 152 22.42 0.91 -11.27
CA THR A 152 21.74 1.79 -12.22
C THR A 152 22.57 2.05 -13.48
N ASN A 153 23.14 0.98 -14.05
CA ASN A 153 23.82 1.03 -15.36
C ASN A 153 22.89 1.67 -16.41
N ARG A 154 23.45 2.46 -17.32
CA ARG A 154 22.69 3.22 -18.33
C ARG A 154 21.83 2.35 -19.23
N ASP A 155 22.35 1.25 -19.76
CA ASP A 155 21.62 0.37 -20.67
C ASP A 155 20.44 -0.32 -19.97
N ASP A 156 20.62 -0.69 -18.69
CA ASP A 156 19.56 -1.28 -17.88
C ASP A 156 18.51 -0.25 -17.46
N LEU A 157 18.93 1.02 -17.30
CA LEU A 157 18.03 2.13 -17.06
C LEU A 157 17.19 2.45 -18.29
N ASP A 158 17.76 2.41 -19.51
CA ASP A 158 17.05 2.53 -20.77
C ASP A 158 15.97 1.44 -20.89
N LEU A 159 16.34 0.21 -20.60
CA LEU A 159 15.45 -0.93 -20.65
C LEU A 159 14.30 -0.81 -19.63
N ALA A 160 14.62 -0.40 -18.39
CA ALA A 160 13.62 -0.20 -17.36
C ALA A 160 12.66 0.96 -17.71
N ALA A 161 13.18 2.08 -18.21
CA ALA A 161 12.38 3.22 -18.64
C ALA A 161 11.42 2.85 -19.78
N GLN A 162 11.90 2.09 -20.79
CA GLN A 162 11.06 1.57 -21.87
C GLN A 162 9.97 0.63 -21.34
N LEU A 163 10.32 -0.30 -20.44
CA LEU A 163 9.34 -1.20 -19.83
C LEU A 163 8.24 -0.40 -19.13
N PHE A 164 8.61 0.48 -18.20
CA PHE A 164 7.65 1.25 -17.42
C PHE A 164 6.77 2.17 -18.29
N SER A 165 7.37 2.85 -19.26
CA SER A 165 6.64 3.71 -20.21
C SER A 165 5.62 2.91 -21.02
N ARG A 166 6.02 1.74 -21.50
CA ARG A 166 5.15 0.85 -22.29
C ARG A 166 3.93 0.36 -21.52
N TYR A 167 4.06 0.18 -20.20
CA TYR A 167 2.97 -0.20 -19.33
C TYR A 167 2.24 1.02 -18.69
N GLY A 168 2.53 2.24 -19.15
CA GLY A 168 1.90 3.46 -18.66
C GLY A 168 2.25 3.80 -17.21
N GLN A 169 3.42 3.33 -16.76
CA GLN A 169 3.92 3.60 -15.40
C GLN A 169 4.77 4.88 -15.38
N ASP A 170 4.18 5.97 -15.84
CA ASP A 170 4.86 7.24 -16.08
C ASP A 170 5.52 7.83 -14.81
N SER A 171 4.92 7.63 -13.65
CA SER A 171 5.48 8.07 -12.36
C SER A 171 6.79 7.34 -12.01
N TYR A 172 6.91 6.05 -12.36
CA TYR A 172 8.16 5.31 -12.20
C TYR A 172 9.23 5.80 -13.18
N VAL A 173 8.87 6.04 -14.44
CA VAL A 173 9.78 6.62 -15.45
C VAL A 173 10.31 7.96 -14.97
N ALA A 174 9.44 8.87 -14.55
CA ALA A 174 9.81 10.17 -14.03
C ALA A 174 10.74 10.05 -12.81
N SER A 175 10.42 9.18 -11.86
CA SER A 175 11.22 8.99 -10.64
C SER A 175 12.61 8.43 -10.93
N LEU A 176 12.73 7.50 -11.87
CA LEU A 176 14.00 6.88 -12.25
C LEU A 176 14.92 7.85 -13.00
N LEU A 177 14.36 8.68 -13.88
CA LEU A 177 15.13 9.53 -14.78
C LEU A 177 15.40 10.94 -14.22
N ARG A 178 14.58 11.43 -13.29
CA ARG A 178 14.73 12.74 -12.66
C ARG A 178 16.12 12.99 -12.04
N PRO A 179 16.75 12.04 -11.32
CA PRO A 179 18.10 12.28 -10.75
C PRO A 179 19.19 12.55 -11.79
N ILE A 180 18.97 12.12 -13.04
CA ILE A 180 19.91 12.28 -14.15
C ILE A 180 19.34 13.11 -15.28
N GLU A 181 18.29 13.89 -15.06
CA GLU A 181 17.54 14.64 -16.07
C GLU A 181 18.39 15.63 -16.90
N THR A 182 19.59 15.95 -16.42
CA THR A 182 20.52 16.82 -17.14
C THR A 182 21.40 16.09 -18.17
N ASN A 183 21.41 14.74 -18.15
CA ASN A 183 22.28 13.92 -18.98
C ASN A 183 21.60 12.60 -19.37
N LEU A 184 20.50 12.69 -20.09
CA LEU A 184 19.72 11.55 -20.59
C LEU A 184 20.28 11.07 -21.94
N THR A 185 20.18 9.76 -22.20
CA THR A 185 20.29 9.23 -23.56
C THR A 185 19.08 9.64 -24.39
N SER A 186 19.14 9.55 -25.73
CA SER A 186 17.98 9.85 -26.58
C SER A 186 16.77 8.95 -26.26
N VAL A 187 17.02 7.69 -25.87
CA VAL A 187 15.97 6.75 -25.42
C VAL A 187 15.36 7.24 -24.10
N GLN A 188 16.18 7.56 -23.10
CA GLN A 188 15.73 8.09 -21.81
C GLN A 188 14.98 9.41 -21.97
N ALA A 189 15.51 10.32 -22.78
CA ALA A 189 14.88 11.61 -23.05
C ALA A 189 13.49 11.46 -23.66
N ARG A 190 13.32 10.53 -24.61
CA ARG A 190 12.02 10.23 -25.20
C ARG A 190 11.03 9.74 -24.14
N GLU A 191 11.40 8.73 -23.34
CA GLU A 191 10.49 8.16 -22.35
C GLU A 191 10.24 9.16 -21.19
N TYR A 192 11.23 9.97 -20.82
CA TYR A 192 11.07 11.04 -19.84
C TYR A 192 10.08 12.11 -20.32
N LEU A 193 10.22 12.61 -21.54
CA LEU A 193 9.29 13.57 -22.13
C LEU A 193 7.86 13.04 -22.16
N LYS A 194 7.66 11.79 -22.62
CA LYS A 194 6.33 11.15 -22.58
C LYS A 194 5.76 11.12 -21.17
N SER A 195 6.57 10.73 -20.19
CA SER A 195 6.13 10.65 -18.80
C SER A 195 5.75 12.04 -18.23
N GLN A 196 6.54 13.09 -18.52
CA GLN A 196 6.19 14.43 -18.09
C GLN A 196 4.85 14.89 -18.68
N PHE A 197 4.61 14.61 -19.97
CA PHE A 197 3.37 14.93 -20.64
C PHE A 197 2.17 14.17 -20.03
N HIS A 198 2.29 12.87 -19.84
CA HIS A 198 1.21 12.03 -19.29
C HIS A 198 0.89 12.36 -17.82
N LEU A 199 1.89 12.79 -17.06
CA LEU A 199 1.72 13.25 -15.67
C LEU A 199 1.19 14.67 -15.56
N GLY A 200 1.07 15.40 -16.67
CA GLY A 200 0.60 16.78 -16.67
C GLY A 200 1.66 17.81 -16.25
N TYR A 201 2.94 17.43 -16.19
CA TYR A 201 4.05 18.34 -15.82
C TYR A 201 4.53 19.13 -17.05
N MET A 202 3.68 20.01 -17.56
CA MET A 202 3.88 20.67 -18.85
C MET A 202 5.08 21.65 -18.88
N ASP A 203 5.39 22.30 -17.77
CA ASP A 203 6.60 23.14 -17.65
C ASP A 203 7.87 22.28 -17.68
N ALA A 204 7.86 21.15 -17.00
CA ALA A 204 8.97 20.19 -17.03
C ALA A 204 9.14 19.58 -18.43
N PHE A 205 8.03 19.29 -19.13
CA PHE A 205 8.06 18.86 -20.52
C PHE A 205 8.74 19.91 -21.41
N GLY A 206 8.31 21.19 -21.32
CA GLY A 206 8.91 22.28 -22.09
C GLY A 206 10.41 22.42 -21.85
N THR A 207 10.82 22.44 -20.59
CA THR A 207 12.23 22.52 -20.18
C THR A 207 13.07 21.34 -20.72
N ALA A 208 12.52 20.14 -20.62
CA ALA A 208 13.18 18.94 -21.14
C ALA A 208 13.22 18.94 -22.68
N TRP A 209 12.16 19.47 -23.33
CA TRP A 209 12.13 19.60 -24.78
C TRP A 209 13.20 20.58 -25.30
N ASP A 210 13.39 21.72 -24.64
CA ASP A 210 14.43 22.69 -25.03
C ASP A 210 15.83 22.07 -24.99
N ARG A 211 16.04 21.10 -24.10
CA ARG A 211 17.32 20.40 -23.95
C ARG A 211 17.51 19.24 -24.94
N TYR A 212 16.49 18.40 -25.11
CA TYR A 212 16.60 17.13 -25.83
C TYR A 212 15.78 17.06 -27.13
N GLY A 213 14.95 18.05 -27.41
CA GLY A 213 14.00 18.02 -28.52
C GLY A 213 14.67 17.71 -29.87
N LYS A 214 15.84 18.32 -30.14
CA LYS A 214 16.60 18.09 -31.39
C LYS A 214 17.01 16.62 -31.60
N GLU A 215 17.25 15.89 -30.50
CA GLU A 215 17.70 14.49 -30.54
C GLU A 215 16.53 13.51 -30.75
N VAL A 216 15.33 13.90 -30.31
CA VAL A 216 14.14 13.01 -30.31
C VAL A 216 13.09 13.40 -31.36
N GLU A 217 13.13 14.60 -31.92
CA GLU A 217 12.10 15.14 -32.83
C GLU A 217 11.96 14.32 -34.13
N SER A 218 13.03 13.62 -34.55
CA SER A 218 12.98 12.73 -35.72
C SER A 218 12.03 11.55 -35.57
N THR A 219 11.63 11.22 -34.35
CA THR A 219 10.66 10.13 -34.09
C THR A 219 9.23 10.64 -34.27
N PRO A 220 8.39 9.98 -35.10
CA PRO A 220 7.05 10.50 -35.45
C PRO A 220 6.14 10.75 -34.24
N ASP A 221 6.24 9.91 -33.20
CA ASP A 221 5.47 10.05 -31.97
C ASP A 221 5.88 11.32 -31.21
N MET A 222 7.18 11.63 -31.08
CA MET A 222 7.66 12.79 -30.36
C MET A 222 7.28 14.12 -31.02
N SER A 223 7.24 14.17 -32.34
CA SER A 223 6.74 15.34 -33.08
C SER A 223 5.27 15.63 -32.74
N LEU A 224 4.46 14.59 -32.45
CA LEU A 224 3.06 14.77 -32.04
C LEU A 224 2.95 15.21 -30.59
N TYR A 225 3.78 14.69 -29.67
CA TYR A 225 3.85 15.20 -28.29
C TYR A 225 4.23 16.68 -28.26
N ARG A 226 5.20 17.09 -29.10
CA ARG A 226 5.55 18.52 -29.26
C ARG A 226 4.36 19.32 -29.76
N ALA A 227 3.68 18.85 -30.81
CA ALA A 227 2.51 19.53 -31.36
C ALA A 227 1.39 19.67 -30.32
N ALA A 228 1.18 18.65 -29.48
CA ALA A 228 0.18 18.70 -28.42
C ALA A 228 0.56 19.70 -27.32
N TRP A 229 1.85 19.69 -26.90
CA TRP A 229 2.32 20.66 -25.92
C TRP A 229 2.19 22.10 -26.43
N GLU A 230 2.61 22.38 -27.66
CA GLU A 230 2.43 23.68 -28.30
C GLU A 230 0.95 24.07 -28.39
N ALA A 231 0.08 23.15 -28.79
CA ALA A 231 -1.35 23.39 -28.90
C ALA A 231 -2.04 23.65 -27.55
N GLY A 232 -1.54 23.09 -26.44
CA GLY A 232 -2.18 23.19 -25.14
C GLY A 232 -1.55 24.22 -24.21
N TRP A 233 -0.22 24.27 -24.18
CA TRP A 233 0.57 24.96 -23.15
C TRP A 233 1.75 25.77 -23.69
N GLY A 234 2.03 25.67 -25.00
CA GLY A 234 3.12 26.41 -25.62
C GLY A 234 2.89 27.94 -25.70
N PRO A 235 3.91 28.66 -26.17
CA PRO A 235 3.78 30.12 -26.45
C PRO A 235 2.63 30.43 -27.40
N ALA A 236 2.04 31.62 -27.27
CA ALA A 236 0.87 32.03 -28.06
C ALA A 236 1.07 31.86 -29.57
N GLU A 237 2.30 32.10 -30.06
CA GLU A 237 2.66 32.03 -31.48
C GLU A 237 2.61 30.56 -32.00
N THR A 238 2.78 29.56 -31.13
CA THR A 238 2.85 28.15 -31.53
C THR A 238 1.52 27.41 -31.37
N LEU A 239 0.55 27.98 -30.66
CA LEU A 239 -0.74 27.33 -30.37
C LEU A 239 -1.46 26.86 -31.65
N HIS A 240 -1.54 27.72 -32.66
CA HIS A 240 -2.24 27.43 -33.91
C HIS A 240 -1.52 26.36 -34.73
N SER A 241 -0.20 26.49 -34.89
CA SER A 241 0.61 25.56 -35.67
C SER A 241 0.63 24.17 -35.02
N GLY A 242 0.67 24.05 -33.67
CA GLY A 242 0.54 22.81 -32.94
C GLY A 242 -0.80 22.13 -33.18
N ALA A 243 -1.90 22.89 -33.09
CA ALA A 243 -3.24 22.40 -33.35
C ALA A 243 -3.41 21.89 -34.79
N GLU A 244 -2.87 22.61 -35.79
CA GLU A 244 -2.91 22.17 -37.18
C GLU A 244 -2.12 20.89 -37.44
N ARG A 245 -0.95 20.73 -36.80
CA ARG A 245 -0.16 19.48 -36.88
C ARG A 245 -0.93 18.30 -36.32
N LEU A 246 -1.57 18.45 -35.15
CA LEU A 246 -2.45 17.42 -34.58
C LEU A 246 -3.63 17.10 -35.50
N ALA A 247 -4.28 18.13 -36.07
CA ALA A 247 -5.41 17.96 -36.99
C ALA A 247 -5.02 17.18 -38.26
N ARG A 248 -3.82 17.42 -38.79
CA ARG A 248 -3.27 16.65 -39.92
C ARG A 248 -3.00 15.20 -39.53
N ALA A 249 -2.36 14.97 -38.39
CA ALA A 249 -2.03 13.63 -37.90
C ALA A 249 -3.28 12.78 -37.58
N ARG A 250 -4.39 13.39 -37.16
CA ARG A 250 -5.67 12.68 -36.97
C ARG A 250 -6.25 12.09 -38.27
N ARG A 251 -5.87 12.62 -39.45
CA ARG A 251 -6.31 12.13 -40.76
C ARG A 251 -5.42 11.00 -41.30
N ASP A 252 -4.23 10.83 -40.73
CA ASP A 252 -3.31 9.79 -41.11
C ASP A 252 -3.60 8.49 -40.31
N PRO A 253 -3.95 7.37 -40.95
CA PRO A 253 -4.28 6.12 -40.29
C PRO A 253 -3.24 5.62 -39.32
N SER A 254 -1.94 5.86 -39.58
CA SER A 254 -0.83 5.38 -38.75
C SER A 254 -0.68 6.14 -37.43
N SER A 255 -1.12 7.39 -37.38
CA SER A 255 -0.99 8.27 -36.23
C SER A 255 -2.32 8.67 -35.57
N THR A 256 -3.46 8.29 -36.17
CA THR A 256 -4.81 8.72 -35.76
C THR A 256 -5.07 8.50 -34.27
N VAL A 257 -4.78 7.30 -33.72
CA VAL A 257 -5.10 6.98 -32.32
C VAL A 257 -4.27 7.85 -31.37
N LEU A 258 -2.96 7.98 -31.62
CA LEU A 258 -2.08 8.81 -30.80
C LEU A 258 -2.49 10.29 -30.89
N ALA A 259 -2.71 10.79 -32.10
CA ALA A 259 -3.08 12.18 -32.33
C ALA A 259 -4.42 12.55 -31.65
N ASN A 260 -5.44 11.70 -31.73
CA ASN A 260 -6.69 11.90 -31.01
C ASN A 260 -6.48 11.85 -29.50
N ARG A 261 -5.69 10.91 -28.95
CA ARG A 261 -5.40 10.83 -27.52
C ARG A 261 -4.67 12.05 -27.00
N LEU A 262 -3.71 12.58 -27.74
CA LEU A 262 -3.04 13.84 -27.42
C LEU A 262 -4.01 15.04 -27.50
N THR A 263 -4.94 14.99 -28.46
CA THR A 263 -6.01 16.01 -28.56
C THR A 263 -6.96 15.94 -27.37
N LEU A 264 -7.28 14.74 -26.82
CA LEU A 264 -8.03 14.65 -25.55
C LEU A 264 -7.35 15.42 -24.43
N SER A 265 -6.03 15.27 -24.28
CA SER A 265 -5.27 15.99 -23.24
C SER A 265 -5.34 17.52 -23.43
N VAL A 266 -5.19 17.99 -24.66
CA VAL A 266 -5.30 19.42 -24.98
C VAL A 266 -6.73 19.94 -24.75
N ALA A 267 -7.74 19.21 -25.19
CA ALA A 267 -9.14 19.57 -25.02
C ALA A 267 -9.55 19.59 -23.53
N PHE A 268 -9.06 18.62 -22.76
CA PHE A 268 -9.28 18.58 -21.30
C PHE A 268 -8.69 19.81 -20.61
N SER A 269 -7.45 20.17 -20.93
CA SER A 269 -6.79 21.36 -20.32
C SER A 269 -7.48 22.66 -20.67
N ARG A 270 -8.16 22.72 -21.81
CA ARG A 270 -8.90 23.91 -22.30
C ARG A 270 -10.39 23.88 -21.94
N ALA A 271 -10.85 22.86 -21.26
CA ALA A 271 -12.27 22.59 -20.99
C ALA A 271 -13.14 22.58 -22.27
N ASP A 272 -12.56 22.16 -23.41
CA ASP A 272 -13.25 22.07 -24.70
C ASP A 272 -13.95 20.72 -24.85
N ILE A 273 -15.21 20.65 -24.38
CA ILE A 273 -16.02 19.42 -24.41
C ILE A 273 -16.21 18.92 -25.84
N ARG A 274 -16.43 19.83 -26.82
CA ARG A 274 -16.71 19.41 -28.21
C ARG A 274 -15.50 18.74 -28.86
N ALA A 275 -14.31 19.35 -28.70
CA ALA A 275 -13.08 18.77 -29.22
C ALA A 275 -12.74 17.44 -28.51
N TYR A 276 -13.05 17.35 -27.20
CA TYR A 276 -12.86 16.13 -26.43
C TYR A 276 -13.74 15.01 -26.97
N GLU A 277 -15.05 15.24 -27.09
CA GLU A 277 -16.02 14.25 -27.59
C GLU A 277 -15.67 13.75 -28.98
N ALA A 278 -15.41 14.67 -29.91
CA ALA A 278 -15.02 14.30 -31.27
C ALA A 278 -13.75 13.42 -31.35
N SER A 279 -12.81 13.66 -30.44
CA SER A 279 -11.58 12.85 -30.38
C SER A 279 -11.81 11.52 -29.66
N LEU A 280 -12.66 11.49 -28.64
CA LEU A 280 -13.06 10.27 -27.94
C LEU A 280 -13.82 9.33 -28.87
N ASP A 281 -14.82 9.83 -29.61
CA ASP A 281 -15.57 9.05 -30.59
C ASP A 281 -14.65 8.40 -31.62
N ALA A 282 -13.66 9.16 -32.16
CA ALA A 282 -12.69 8.64 -33.10
C ALA A 282 -11.76 7.55 -32.53
N ILE A 283 -11.54 7.54 -31.23
CA ILE A 283 -10.78 6.47 -30.53
C ILE A 283 -11.67 5.26 -30.28
N VAL A 284 -12.93 5.49 -29.85
CA VAL A 284 -13.93 4.43 -29.61
C VAL A 284 -14.23 3.67 -30.89
N ASP A 285 -14.42 4.35 -32.02
CA ASP A 285 -14.65 3.72 -33.32
C ASP A 285 -13.53 2.75 -33.75
N ARG A 286 -12.35 2.90 -33.16
CA ARG A 286 -11.18 2.03 -33.37
C ARG A 286 -10.95 1.02 -32.26
N HIS A 287 -11.86 0.92 -31.30
CA HIS A 287 -11.72 0.06 -30.12
C HIS A 287 -10.39 0.28 -29.35
N ALA A 288 -9.94 1.54 -29.30
CA ALA A 288 -8.68 1.93 -28.69
C ALA A 288 -8.86 2.80 -27.44
N ASP A 289 -10.11 2.99 -27.00
CA ASP A 289 -10.46 3.77 -25.80
C ASP A 289 -9.99 3.08 -24.52
N ARG A 290 -9.72 3.90 -23.53
CA ARG A 290 -9.33 3.47 -22.17
C ARG A 290 -10.37 3.98 -21.18
N VAL A 291 -10.50 3.29 -20.06
CA VAL A 291 -11.33 3.77 -18.93
C VAL A 291 -11.00 5.21 -18.56
N SER A 292 -9.69 5.57 -18.52
CA SER A 292 -9.24 6.92 -18.20
C SER A 292 -9.76 7.99 -19.18
N ASP A 293 -9.95 7.65 -20.46
CA ASP A 293 -10.46 8.59 -21.46
C ASP A 293 -11.92 8.96 -21.12
N HIS A 294 -12.74 7.98 -20.73
CA HIS A 294 -14.13 8.20 -20.30
C HIS A 294 -14.22 8.90 -18.94
N LEU A 295 -13.39 8.51 -17.97
CA LEU A 295 -13.33 9.16 -16.66
C LEU A 295 -13.04 10.66 -16.78
N ASN A 296 -12.09 11.03 -17.63
CA ASN A 296 -11.74 12.43 -17.88
C ASN A 296 -12.88 13.17 -18.61
N HIS A 297 -13.56 12.51 -19.54
CA HIS A 297 -14.76 13.07 -20.18
C HIS A 297 -15.84 13.42 -19.15
N TRP A 298 -16.18 12.48 -18.27
CA TRP A 298 -17.22 12.73 -17.27
C TRP A 298 -16.80 13.79 -16.24
N ARG A 299 -15.54 13.85 -15.83
CA ARG A 299 -15.00 14.95 -15.00
C ARG A 299 -15.10 16.31 -15.71
N LEU A 300 -14.79 16.33 -16.99
CA LEU A 300 -14.92 17.54 -17.80
C LEU A 300 -16.37 18.04 -17.84
N LEU A 301 -17.34 17.15 -18.02
CA LEU A 301 -18.77 17.46 -17.96
C LEU A 301 -19.20 17.93 -16.57
N VAL A 302 -18.73 17.30 -15.50
CA VAL A 302 -19.01 17.73 -14.11
C VAL A 302 -18.50 19.15 -13.88
N ASN A 303 -17.27 19.42 -14.27
CA ASN A 303 -16.65 20.74 -14.11
C ASN A 303 -17.38 21.83 -14.92
N ALA A 304 -18.00 21.47 -16.04
CA ALA A 304 -18.83 22.34 -16.86
C ALA A 304 -20.30 22.46 -16.38
N GLY A 305 -20.63 21.90 -15.21
CA GLY A 305 -21.99 21.91 -14.66
C GLY A 305 -22.97 20.91 -15.30
N GLN A 306 -22.51 20.06 -16.22
CA GLN A 306 -23.33 19.06 -16.93
C GLN A 306 -23.41 17.73 -16.17
N ARG A 307 -23.64 17.78 -14.85
CA ARG A 307 -23.61 16.61 -13.96
C ARG A 307 -24.61 15.52 -14.36
N ALA A 308 -25.81 15.90 -14.79
CA ALA A 308 -26.84 14.93 -15.23
C ALA A 308 -26.36 14.12 -16.45
N ARG A 309 -25.75 14.81 -17.43
CA ARG A 309 -25.20 14.16 -18.63
C ARG A 309 -24.02 13.23 -18.28
N ALA A 310 -23.13 13.67 -17.38
CA ALA A 310 -22.05 12.84 -16.90
C ALA A 310 -22.58 11.57 -16.20
N SER A 311 -23.63 11.69 -15.36
CA SER A 311 -24.26 10.56 -14.68
C SER A 311 -24.88 9.57 -15.67
N GLU A 312 -25.58 10.05 -16.69
CA GLU A 312 -26.18 9.21 -17.72
C GLU A 312 -25.13 8.41 -18.49
N LEU A 313 -24.07 9.08 -18.96
CA LEU A 313 -22.98 8.44 -19.70
C LEU A 313 -22.24 7.43 -18.83
N ALA A 314 -21.96 7.78 -17.59
CA ALA A 314 -21.25 6.91 -16.64
C ALA A 314 -22.05 5.63 -16.32
N GLN A 315 -23.40 5.72 -16.19
CA GLN A 315 -24.25 4.56 -15.95
C GLN A 315 -24.41 3.66 -17.19
N ARG A 316 -24.33 4.22 -18.39
CA ARG A 316 -24.41 3.47 -19.66
C ARG A 316 -23.10 2.79 -20.02
N TYR A 317 -21.98 3.19 -19.42
CA TYR A 317 -20.68 2.62 -19.73
C TYR A 317 -20.59 1.18 -19.23
N SER A 318 -20.36 0.25 -20.17
CA SER A 318 -20.40 -1.20 -19.90
C SER A 318 -19.05 -1.89 -19.98
N ASN A 319 -18.01 -1.21 -20.49
CA ASN A 319 -16.70 -1.82 -20.59
C ASN A 319 -16.12 -2.06 -19.19
N PRO A 320 -15.67 -3.27 -18.89
CA PRO A 320 -15.14 -3.58 -17.57
C PRO A 320 -13.79 -2.89 -17.37
N PRO A 321 -13.48 -2.43 -16.14
CA PRO A 321 -12.19 -1.83 -15.84
C PRO A 321 -11.07 -2.86 -16.02
N ASP A 322 -9.95 -2.43 -16.58
CA ASP A 322 -8.80 -3.30 -16.81
C ASP A 322 -7.98 -3.58 -15.56
N THR A 323 -7.96 -2.64 -14.62
CA THR A 323 -7.19 -2.71 -13.37
C THR A 323 -8.05 -2.40 -12.16
N ALA A 324 -7.59 -2.85 -10.99
CA ALA A 324 -8.21 -2.48 -9.72
C ALA A 324 -8.21 -0.95 -9.51
N SER A 325 -7.18 -0.26 -9.96
CA SER A 325 -7.10 1.21 -9.93
C SER A 325 -8.20 1.86 -10.78
N ASP A 326 -8.44 1.35 -11.99
CA ASP A 326 -9.53 1.86 -12.84
C ASP A 326 -10.89 1.64 -12.16
N ALA A 327 -11.11 0.46 -11.56
CA ALA A 327 -12.35 0.17 -10.84
C ALA A 327 -12.57 1.12 -9.66
N LEU A 328 -11.53 1.42 -8.90
CA LEU A 328 -11.59 2.37 -7.79
C LEU A 328 -11.85 3.80 -8.27
N GLN A 329 -11.19 4.25 -9.33
CA GLN A 329 -11.42 5.57 -9.91
C GLN A 329 -12.84 5.72 -10.46
N MET A 330 -13.38 4.68 -11.11
CA MET A 330 -14.79 4.66 -11.54
C MET A 330 -15.72 4.76 -10.34
N THR A 331 -15.44 4.00 -9.29
CA THR A 331 -16.23 4.03 -8.04
C THR A 331 -16.22 5.42 -7.43
N ASP A 332 -15.05 6.06 -7.31
CA ASP A 332 -14.92 7.40 -6.76
C ASP A 332 -15.72 8.44 -7.58
N LEU A 333 -15.70 8.32 -8.91
CA LEU A 333 -16.48 9.19 -9.76
C LEU A 333 -17.99 8.95 -9.62
N TYR A 334 -18.46 7.71 -9.51
CA TYR A 334 -19.86 7.42 -9.23
C TYR A 334 -20.30 8.04 -7.90
N LEU A 335 -19.46 7.99 -6.88
CA LEU A 335 -19.72 8.65 -5.59
C LEU A 335 -19.76 10.18 -5.72
N GLU A 336 -18.83 10.76 -6.46
CA GLU A 336 -18.81 12.20 -6.78
C GLU A 336 -20.10 12.62 -7.51
N LEU A 337 -20.61 11.78 -8.41
CA LEU A 337 -21.89 11.98 -9.10
C LEU A 337 -23.11 11.78 -8.21
N GLY A 338 -22.96 11.26 -6.98
CA GLY A 338 -24.05 10.94 -6.06
C GLY A 338 -24.70 9.58 -6.33
N LEU A 339 -24.08 8.75 -7.16
CA LEU A 339 -24.59 7.44 -7.57
C LEU A 339 -24.13 6.34 -6.60
N THR A 340 -24.32 6.52 -5.29
CA THR A 340 -23.75 5.65 -4.25
C THR A 340 -24.21 4.19 -4.37
N GLN A 341 -25.50 3.95 -4.64
CA GLN A 341 -26.02 2.59 -4.85
C GLN A 341 -25.38 1.94 -6.08
N PHE A 342 -25.34 2.67 -7.18
CA PHE A 342 -24.72 2.19 -8.43
C PHE A 342 -23.23 1.89 -8.25
N ALA A 343 -22.50 2.72 -7.48
CA ALA A 343 -21.09 2.50 -7.13
C ALA A 343 -20.90 1.17 -6.37
N ALA A 344 -21.79 0.87 -5.40
CA ALA A 344 -21.73 -0.37 -4.64
C ALA A 344 -22.00 -1.60 -5.52
N ASP A 345 -23.04 -1.55 -6.36
CA ASP A 345 -23.41 -2.65 -7.26
C ASP A 345 -22.36 -2.86 -8.38
N PHE A 346 -21.75 -1.79 -8.84
CA PHE A 346 -20.61 -1.85 -9.76
C PHE A 346 -19.41 -2.54 -9.11
N LEU A 347 -19.03 -2.10 -7.91
CA LEU A 347 -17.83 -2.60 -7.23
C LEU A 347 -18.01 -4.06 -6.79
N GLU A 348 -19.21 -4.48 -6.43
CA GLU A 348 -19.53 -5.87 -6.11
C GLU A 348 -19.17 -6.82 -7.26
N LYS A 349 -19.45 -6.42 -8.51
CA LYS A 349 -19.05 -7.18 -9.71
C LYS A 349 -17.53 -7.21 -9.89
N GLN A 350 -16.82 -6.16 -9.46
CA GLN A 350 -15.37 -6.07 -9.58
C GLN A 350 -14.65 -6.87 -8.49
N VAL A 351 -15.25 -7.08 -7.32
CA VAL A 351 -14.69 -7.92 -6.27
C VAL A 351 -14.35 -9.31 -6.78
N ALA A 352 -15.26 -9.97 -7.51
CA ALA A 352 -15.02 -11.28 -8.10
C ALA A 352 -13.89 -11.29 -9.14
N ARG A 353 -13.63 -10.14 -9.79
CA ARG A 353 -12.60 -9.99 -10.81
C ARG A 353 -11.21 -9.68 -10.25
N PHE A 354 -11.16 -9.00 -9.10
CA PHE A 354 -9.92 -8.53 -8.47
C PHE A 354 -9.74 -9.11 -7.06
N ASP A 355 -9.93 -10.42 -6.92
CA ASP A 355 -9.96 -11.18 -5.66
C ASP A 355 -8.83 -10.86 -4.67
N PHE A 356 -7.67 -10.46 -5.17
CA PHE A 356 -6.47 -10.24 -4.36
C PHE A 356 -6.17 -8.77 -4.07
N ASN A 357 -7.09 -7.85 -4.42
CA ASN A 357 -6.87 -6.43 -4.18
C ASN A 357 -7.55 -5.94 -2.90
N PRO A 358 -6.79 -5.67 -1.81
CA PRO A 358 -7.35 -5.22 -0.53
C PRO A 358 -8.13 -3.91 -0.62
N GLU A 359 -7.76 -2.99 -1.53
CA GLU A 359 -8.42 -1.69 -1.66
C GLU A 359 -9.84 -1.82 -2.21
N ILE A 360 -10.06 -2.76 -3.14
CA ILE A 360 -11.39 -3.08 -3.68
C ILE A 360 -12.31 -3.55 -2.55
N TRP A 361 -11.85 -4.53 -1.73
CA TRP A 361 -12.64 -5.09 -0.65
C TRP A 361 -12.94 -4.06 0.44
N GLN A 362 -11.97 -3.22 0.79
CA GLN A 362 -12.17 -2.17 1.77
C GLN A 362 -13.18 -1.15 1.29
N ARG A 363 -13.07 -0.71 0.04
CA ARG A 363 -14.00 0.25 -0.56
C ARG A 363 -15.43 -0.33 -0.64
N GLN A 364 -15.56 -1.61 -1.00
CA GLN A 364 -16.86 -2.30 -1.02
C GLN A 364 -17.47 -2.36 0.38
N ALA A 365 -16.69 -2.74 1.40
CA ALA A 365 -17.15 -2.76 2.77
C ALA A 365 -17.62 -1.39 3.26
N ASP A 366 -16.85 -0.33 2.98
CA ASP A 366 -17.21 1.04 3.35
C ASP A 366 -18.55 1.47 2.73
N LEU A 367 -18.77 1.13 1.45
CA LEU A 367 -20.05 1.43 0.75
C LEU A 367 -21.21 0.63 1.32
N LEU A 368 -21.04 -0.66 1.58
CA LEU A 368 -22.08 -1.50 2.17
C LEU A 368 -22.46 -1.01 3.57
N ILE A 369 -21.50 -0.57 4.37
CA ILE A 369 -21.74 0.04 5.68
C ILE A 369 -22.50 1.36 5.54
N GLN A 370 -22.09 2.23 4.62
CA GLN A 370 -22.73 3.51 4.36
C GLN A 370 -24.19 3.34 3.91
N LEU A 371 -24.45 2.35 3.06
CA LEU A 371 -25.78 2.01 2.55
C LEU A 371 -26.60 1.15 3.51
N LYS A 372 -26.02 0.72 4.65
CA LYS A 372 -26.62 -0.20 5.62
C LYS A 372 -27.04 -1.54 5.01
N ARG A 373 -26.31 -2.02 3.99
CA ARG A 373 -26.52 -3.31 3.33
C ARG A 373 -25.83 -4.43 4.15
N TRP A 374 -26.43 -4.75 5.30
CA TRP A 374 -25.79 -5.62 6.30
C TRP A 374 -25.66 -7.08 5.87
N ASP A 375 -26.63 -7.59 5.08
CA ASP A 375 -26.57 -8.96 4.56
C ASP A 375 -25.47 -9.11 3.50
N ASP A 376 -25.30 -8.11 2.65
CA ASP A 376 -24.22 -8.09 1.66
C ASP A 376 -22.85 -7.92 2.34
N LEU A 377 -22.78 -7.12 3.40
CA LEU A 377 -21.57 -7.00 4.22
C LEU A 377 -21.20 -8.34 4.87
N ARG A 378 -22.20 -9.12 5.33
CA ARG A 378 -21.99 -10.46 5.86
C ARG A 378 -21.50 -11.41 4.78
N ALA A 379 -22.10 -11.37 3.58
CA ALA A 379 -21.69 -12.19 2.44
C ALA A 379 -20.24 -11.87 2.02
N LEU A 380 -19.89 -10.59 1.96
CA LEU A 380 -18.51 -10.14 1.71
C LEU A 380 -17.54 -10.71 2.75
N ALA A 381 -17.86 -10.62 4.04
CA ALA A 381 -17.04 -11.14 5.13
C ALA A 381 -16.83 -12.65 5.02
N ILE A 382 -17.86 -13.42 4.65
CA ILE A 382 -17.78 -14.86 4.42
C ILE A 382 -16.85 -15.16 3.23
N GLY A 383 -16.97 -14.43 2.14
CA GLY A 383 -16.10 -14.55 0.96
C GLY A 383 -14.63 -14.30 1.30
N LEU A 384 -14.33 -13.22 2.06
CA LEU A 384 -12.98 -12.91 2.53
C LEU A 384 -12.39 -14.04 3.39
N ARG A 385 -13.18 -14.65 4.26
CA ARG A 385 -12.72 -15.76 5.10
C ARG A 385 -12.41 -17.03 4.31
N ALA A 386 -13.13 -17.27 3.22
CA ALA A 386 -12.83 -18.40 2.33
C ALA A 386 -11.42 -18.26 1.68
N MET A 387 -10.87 -17.06 1.64
CA MET A 387 -9.55 -16.75 1.09
C MET A 387 -8.42 -16.77 2.13
N GLU A 388 -8.67 -17.16 3.38
CA GLU A 388 -7.72 -17.12 4.50
C GLU A 388 -6.35 -17.75 4.16
N ARG A 389 -6.33 -18.84 3.40
CA ARG A 389 -5.08 -19.52 3.00
C ARG A 389 -4.20 -18.70 2.06
N ILE A 390 -4.81 -17.76 1.32
CA ILE A 390 -4.13 -16.97 0.29
C ILE A 390 -3.75 -15.60 0.84
N ALA A 391 -4.62 -15.03 1.69
CA ALA A 391 -4.45 -13.71 2.27
C ALA A 391 -4.84 -13.71 3.77
N PRO A 392 -3.97 -14.23 4.66
CA PRO A 392 -4.26 -14.36 6.10
C PRO A 392 -4.70 -13.05 6.76
N ASP A 393 -4.14 -11.91 6.33
CA ASP A 393 -4.47 -10.59 6.87
C ASP A 393 -5.93 -10.18 6.62
N LEU A 394 -6.56 -10.73 5.57
CA LEU A 394 -7.98 -10.46 5.27
C LEU A 394 -8.93 -11.18 6.23
N ASN A 395 -8.50 -12.27 6.86
CA ASN A 395 -9.34 -13.02 7.79
C ASN A 395 -9.76 -12.16 8.99
N SER A 396 -8.83 -11.46 9.59
CA SER A 396 -9.10 -10.57 10.71
C SER A 396 -10.04 -9.42 10.33
N TYR A 397 -9.80 -8.83 9.16
CA TYR A 397 -10.68 -7.80 8.61
C TYR A 397 -12.10 -8.34 8.37
N ALA A 398 -12.20 -9.55 7.83
CA ALA A 398 -13.49 -10.23 7.61
C ALA A 398 -14.24 -10.52 8.92
N TRP A 399 -13.55 -10.93 9.99
CA TRP A 399 -14.19 -11.07 11.30
C TRP A 399 -14.75 -9.75 11.82
N MET A 400 -14.03 -8.65 11.65
CA MET A 400 -14.52 -7.32 12.01
C MET A 400 -15.79 -6.96 11.24
N LEU A 401 -15.81 -7.15 9.90
CA LEU A 401 -16.99 -6.87 9.08
C LEU A 401 -18.17 -7.74 9.47
N GLN A 402 -17.93 -9.03 9.72
CA GLN A 402 -18.97 -9.93 10.21
C GLN A 402 -19.53 -9.46 11.54
N GLY A 403 -18.66 -9.07 12.48
CA GLY A 403 -19.09 -8.55 13.78
C GLY A 403 -19.98 -7.32 13.64
N ILE A 404 -19.64 -6.38 12.75
CA ILE A 404 -20.47 -5.19 12.46
C ILE A 404 -21.82 -5.60 11.90
N ALA A 405 -21.85 -6.50 10.91
CA ALA A 405 -23.10 -6.97 10.30
C ALA A 405 -24.00 -7.70 11.30
N GLU A 406 -23.44 -8.59 12.14
CA GLU A 406 -24.21 -9.33 13.17
C GLU A 406 -24.71 -8.40 14.29
N LEU A 407 -23.92 -7.39 14.67
CA LEU A 407 -24.37 -6.37 15.64
C LEU A 407 -25.58 -5.60 15.14
N GLN A 408 -25.57 -5.19 13.87
CA GLN A 408 -26.70 -4.47 13.26
C GLN A 408 -27.93 -5.36 13.06
N ALA A 409 -27.74 -6.68 12.96
CA ALA A 409 -28.81 -7.66 12.96
C ALA A 409 -29.33 -8.01 14.38
N GLY A 410 -28.83 -7.35 15.43
CA GLY A 410 -29.20 -7.60 16.83
C GLY A 410 -28.60 -8.87 17.43
N LYS A 411 -27.70 -9.55 16.74
CA LYS A 411 -27.05 -10.79 17.19
C LYS A 411 -25.78 -10.49 17.99
N THR A 412 -25.95 -9.92 19.17
CA THR A 412 -24.85 -9.41 19.99
C THR A 412 -23.80 -10.46 20.37
N GLY A 413 -24.20 -11.70 20.67
CA GLY A 413 -23.28 -12.78 21.07
C GLY A 413 -22.37 -13.23 19.91
N THR A 414 -22.92 -13.36 18.70
CA THR A 414 -22.11 -13.69 17.50
C THR A 414 -21.22 -12.52 17.09
N ALA A 415 -21.69 -11.29 17.25
CA ALA A 415 -20.92 -10.09 17.01
C ALA A 415 -19.71 -10.01 17.96
N GLU A 416 -19.92 -10.24 19.26
CA GLU A 416 -18.87 -10.24 20.28
C GLU A 416 -17.79 -11.29 19.98
N THR A 417 -18.21 -12.50 19.61
CA THR A 417 -17.29 -13.57 19.20
C THR A 417 -16.44 -13.16 17.99
N ALA A 418 -17.04 -12.50 17.00
CA ALA A 418 -16.34 -12.04 15.81
C ALA A 418 -15.35 -10.91 16.11
N PHE A 419 -15.73 -9.95 16.94
CA PHE A 419 -14.83 -8.86 17.37
C PHE A 419 -13.65 -9.37 18.21
N THR A 420 -13.88 -10.31 19.10
CA THR A 420 -12.82 -10.95 19.88
C THR A 420 -11.81 -11.62 18.96
N ARG A 421 -12.27 -12.40 17.98
CA ARG A 421 -11.37 -13.06 17.00
C ARG A 421 -10.56 -12.05 16.18
N CYS A 422 -11.19 -10.96 15.76
CA CYS A 422 -10.49 -9.89 15.03
C CYS A 422 -9.37 -9.25 15.85
N VAL A 423 -9.55 -9.11 17.16
CA VAL A 423 -8.55 -8.55 18.07
C VAL A 423 -7.46 -9.58 18.42
N ASP A 424 -7.81 -10.84 18.62
CA ASP A 424 -6.87 -11.89 19.01
C ASP A 424 -5.85 -12.18 17.90
N PHE A 425 -6.29 -12.14 16.65
CA PHE A 425 -5.49 -12.41 15.46
C PHE A 425 -5.46 -11.21 14.53
N PRO A 426 -4.80 -10.11 14.90
CA PRO A 426 -4.77 -8.91 14.07
C PRO A 426 -3.97 -9.13 12.79
N PRO A 427 -4.22 -8.34 11.72
CA PRO A 427 -3.41 -8.38 10.51
C PRO A 427 -1.94 -8.07 10.78
N ASN A 428 -1.04 -8.60 9.95
CA ASN A 428 0.40 -8.28 10.02
C ASN A 428 0.68 -6.81 9.67
N SER A 429 -0.19 -6.18 8.89
CA SER A 429 -0.08 -4.76 8.54
C SER A 429 -0.56 -3.87 9.70
N PRO A 430 0.34 -3.11 10.36
CA PRO A 430 -0.04 -2.18 11.43
C PRO A 430 -1.05 -1.12 10.95
N LEU A 431 -0.89 -0.64 9.70
CA LEU A 431 -1.81 0.35 9.13
C LEU A 431 -3.22 -0.21 8.95
N THR A 432 -3.35 -1.47 8.52
CA THR A 432 -4.66 -2.14 8.42
C THR A 432 -5.29 -2.29 9.79
N SER A 433 -4.54 -2.75 10.79
CA SER A 433 -5.00 -2.86 12.19
C SER A 433 -5.44 -1.52 12.76
N TYR A 434 -4.71 -0.44 12.46
CA TYR A 434 -5.07 0.91 12.88
C TYR A 434 -6.41 1.38 12.26
N ARG A 435 -6.61 1.16 10.97
CA ARG A 435 -7.89 1.44 10.28
C ARG A 435 -9.05 0.62 10.84
N MET A 436 -8.80 -0.66 11.15
CA MET A 436 -9.79 -1.52 11.81
C MET A 436 -10.21 -0.97 13.17
N ALA A 437 -9.26 -0.54 13.99
CA ALA A 437 -9.56 0.07 15.30
C ALA A 437 -10.41 1.34 15.17
N GLN A 438 -10.13 2.17 14.16
CA GLN A 438 -10.95 3.35 13.87
C GLN A 438 -12.38 2.96 13.46
N LEU A 439 -12.53 1.92 12.64
CA LEU A 439 -13.85 1.43 12.21
C LEU A 439 -14.63 0.84 13.39
N LEU A 440 -13.99 0.02 14.23
CA LEU A 440 -14.58 -0.50 15.48
C LEU A 440 -15.07 0.64 16.38
N SER A 441 -14.26 1.69 16.57
CA SER A 441 -14.67 2.87 17.36
C SER A 441 -15.89 3.56 16.78
N ARG A 442 -15.96 3.76 15.46
CA ARG A 442 -17.13 4.36 14.78
C ARG A 442 -18.42 3.54 14.99
N HIS A 443 -18.29 2.23 15.16
CA HIS A 443 -19.41 1.33 15.42
C HIS A 443 -19.65 1.05 16.91
N GLY A 444 -19.12 1.88 17.80
CA GLY A 444 -19.33 1.78 19.24
C GLY A 444 -18.57 0.62 19.93
N GLN A 445 -17.69 -0.07 19.20
CA GLN A 445 -16.91 -1.20 19.71
C GLN A 445 -15.60 -0.72 20.36
N HIS A 446 -15.72 0.22 21.30
CA HIS A 446 -14.59 0.95 21.87
C HIS A 446 -13.64 0.06 22.66
N THR A 447 -14.14 -0.97 23.33
CA THR A 447 -13.32 -1.94 24.07
C THR A 447 -12.38 -2.69 23.13
N HIS A 448 -12.93 -3.22 22.01
CA HIS A 448 -12.16 -3.93 21.00
C HIS A 448 -11.20 -3.01 20.26
N ALA A 449 -11.64 -1.77 19.95
CA ALA A 449 -10.79 -0.75 19.36
C ALA A 449 -9.58 -0.42 20.24
N THR A 450 -9.80 -0.23 21.55
CA THR A 450 -8.73 0.02 22.51
C THR A 450 -7.74 -1.16 22.58
N ALA A 451 -8.26 -2.39 22.64
CA ALA A 451 -7.44 -3.59 22.69
C ALA A 451 -6.56 -3.74 21.44
N LEU A 452 -7.11 -3.43 20.25
CA LEU A 452 -6.37 -3.47 18.99
C LEU A 452 -5.33 -2.36 18.91
N LEU A 453 -5.68 -1.11 19.29
CA LEU A 453 -4.75 0.02 19.36
C LEU A 453 -3.55 -0.29 20.26
N ARG A 454 -3.76 -0.86 21.45
CA ARG A 454 -2.66 -1.19 22.36
C ARG A 454 -1.60 -2.12 21.77
N LYS A 455 -1.98 -3.00 20.84
CA LYS A 455 -1.03 -3.86 20.14
C LYS A 455 -0.13 -3.11 19.15
N LEU A 456 -0.52 -1.87 18.78
CA LEU A 456 0.16 -1.03 17.78
C LEU A 456 1.11 0.01 18.39
N GLU A 457 1.33 -0.01 19.71
CA GLU A 457 2.18 0.96 20.40
C GLU A 457 3.61 0.99 19.86
N LYS A 458 4.17 -0.18 19.50
CA LYS A 458 5.53 -0.27 18.95
C LYS A 458 5.65 0.42 17.59
N ASP A 459 4.57 0.40 16.79
CA ASP A 459 4.58 0.93 15.43
C ASP A 459 4.27 2.43 15.40
N PHE A 460 3.33 2.88 16.22
CA PHE A 460 2.80 4.25 16.18
C PHE A 460 3.00 5.06 17.45
N GLY A 461 3.60 4.49 18.51
CA GLY A 461 3.73 5.14 19.82
C GLY A 461 4.59 6.42 19.84
N SER A 462 5.36 6.69 18.79
CA SER A 462 6.07 7.96 18.60
C SER A 462 5.19 9.09 18.02
N LEU A 463 3.97 8.79 17.60
CA LEU A 463 3.04 9.73 16.97
C LEU A 463 1.99 10.20 17.97
N ALA A 464 1.93 11.50 18.26
CA ALA A 464 0.92 12.06 19.16
C ALA A 464 -0.52 11.72 18.72
N GLN A 465 -0.80 11.74 17.42
CA GLN A 465 -2.11 11.40 16.86
C GLN A 465 -2.58 9.98 17.19
N TYR A 466 -1.66 9.02 17.30
CA TYR A 466 -1.98 7.67 17.76
C TYR A 466 -2.52 7.68 19.19
N TRP A 467 -1.86 8.39 20.12
CA TRP A 467 -2.29 8.49 21.51
C TRP A 467 -3.64 9.18 21.65
N PHE A 468 -3.94 10.17 20.79
CA PHE A 468 -5.28 10.74 20.72
C PHE A 468 -6.36 9.68 20.44
N GLN A 469 -6.12 8.77 19.49
CA GLN A 469 -7.05 7.68 19.19
C GLN A 469 -7.20 6.71 20.37
N VAL A 470 -6.08 6.39 21.04
CA VAL A 470 -6.11 5.53 22.25
C VAL A 470 -6.91 6.19 23.37
N VAL A 471 -6.67 7.49 23.65
CA VAL A 471 -7.45 8.25 24.66
C VAL A 471 -8.93 8.23 24.33
N SER A 472 -9.30 8.53 23.08
CA SER A 472 -10.69 8.59 22.63
C SER A 472 -11.38 7.23 22.79
N ALA A 473 -10.78 6.16 22.32
CA ALA A 473 -11.34 4.82 22.42
C ALA A 473 -11.45 4.35 23.89
N ALA A 474 -10.39 4.55 24.69
CA ALA A 474 -10.36 4.15 26.09
C ALA A 474 -11.35 4.97 26.94
N TYR A 475 -11.54 6.25 26.64
CA TYR A 475 -12.55 7.09 27.29
C TYR A 475 -13.97 6.53 27.05
N GLN A 476 -14.30 6.26 25.80
CA GLN A 476 -15.61 5.68 25.44
C GLN A 476 -15.80 4.26 26.01
N ALA A 477 -14.73 3.48 26.09
CA ALA A 477 -14.71 2.16 26.71
C ALA A 477 -14.71 2.21 28.25
N ARG A 478 -14.64 3.40 28.86
CA ARG A 478 -14.50 3.62 30.31
C ARG A 478 -13.28 2.91 30.93
N GLN A 479 -12.22 2.71 30.16
CA GLN A 479 -10.96 2.11 30.57
C GLN A 479 -10.01 3.19 31.08
N PHE A 480 -10.23 3.67 32.29
CA PHE A 480 -9.56 4.85 32.83
C PHE A 480 -8.02 4.73 32.81
N GLU A 481 -7.47 3.60 33.23
CA GLU A 481 -6.02 3.44 33.33
C GLU A 481 -5.33 3.55 31.98
N VAL A 482 -5.93 2.95 30.93
CA VAL A 482 -5.44 3.06 29.56
C VAL A 482 -5.54 4.51 29.06
N MET A 483 -6.69 5.16 29.31
CA MET A 483 -6.90 6.56 28.96
C MET A 483 -5.85 7.48 29.63
N ARG A 484 -5.59 7.29 30.92
CA ARG A 484 -4.63 8.07 31.71
C ARG A 484 -3.21 7.97 31.16
N GLN A 485 -2.75 6.71 30.92
CA GLN A 485 -1.43 6.47 30.34
C GLN A 485 -1.30 7.08 28.95
N ALA A 486 -2.31 6.92 28.11
CA ALA A 486 -2.32 7.46 26.76
C ALA A 486 -2.36 9.00 26.75
N ALA A 487 -3.11 9.62 27.67
CA ALA A 487 -3.16 11.08 27.82
C ALA A 487 -1.80 11.67 28.23
N ALA A 488 -1.11 11.03 29.17
CA ALA A 488 0.24 11.43 29.58
C ALA A 488 1.23 11.32 28.42
N ARG A 489 1.26 10.18 27.69
CA ARG A 489 2.16 9.99 26.54
C ARG A 489 1.86 10.97 25.41
N GLY A 490 0.59 11.20 25.09
CA GLY A 490 0.21 12.20 24.08
C GLY A 490 0.65 13.62 24.46
N TYR A 491 0.53 13.99 25.74
CA TYR A 491 1.01 15.26 26.24
C TYR A 491 2.54 15.39 26.19
N GLU A 492 3.31 14.35 26.56
CA GLU A 492 4.77 14.33 26.44
C GLU A 492 5.24 14.60 25.01
N LEU A 493 4.56 14.03 24.01
CA LEU A 493 4.90 14.20 22.60
C LEU A 493 4.44 15.53 22.00
N ALA A 494 3.42 16.17 22.58
CA ALA A 494 2.81 17.38 22.04
C ALA A 494 2.35 18.35 23.15
N THR A 495 3.28 18.79 23.99
CA THR A 495 3.05 19.60 25.18
C THR A 495 2.32 20.93 24.93
N ASN A 496 2.40 21.47 23.69
CA ASN A 496 1.75 22.72 23.31
C ASN A 496 0.42 22.53 22.56
N ASN A 497 0.01 21.30 22.26
CA ASN A 497 -1.24 21.04 21.56
C ASN A 497 -2.43 21.10 22.55
N PRO A 498 -3.46 21.93 22.27
CA PRO A 498 -4.61 22.10 23.17
C PRO A 498 -5.33 20.80 23.51
N ILE A 499 -5.46 19.89 22.55
CA ILE A 499 -6.16 18.62 22.74
C ILE A 499 -5.44 17.75 23.78
N PHE A 500 -4.10 17.64 23.69
CA PHE A 500 -3.32 16.83 24.62
C PHE A 500 -3.20 17.47 26.00
N ILE A 501 -3.13 18.80 26.07
CA ILE A 501 -3.21 19.54 27.34
C ILE A 501 -4.53 19.22 28.05
N ASN A 502 -5.66 19.33 27.34
CA ASN A 502 -6.99 19.06 27.90
C ASN A 502 -7.15 17.59 28.34
N ASN A 503 -6.71 16.64 27.52
CA ASN A 503 -6.84 15.22 27.84
C ASN A 503 -6.02 14.83 29.08
N TYR A 504 -4.81 15.39 29.20
CA TYR A 504 -3.97 15.11 30.37
C TYR A 504 -4.52 15.79 31.63
N ALA A 505 -4.99 17.03 31.53
CA ALA A 505 -5.67 17.71 32.65
C ALA A 505 -6.91 16.92 33.11
N ALA A 506 -7.75 16.47 32.18
CA ALA A 506 -8.92 15.65 32.49
C ALA A 506 -8.52 14.33 33.20
N ALA A 507 -7.45 13.67 32.76
CA ALA A 507 -6.98 12.44 33.40
C ALA A 507 -6.56 12.68 34.86
N LEU A 508 -5.81 13.76 35.14
CA LEU A 508 -5.41 14.15 36.50
C LEU A 508 -6.63 14.44 37.38
N LEU A 509 -7.63 15.14 36.86
CA LEU A 509 -8.85 15.49 37.58
C LEU A 509 -9.73 14.26 37.87
N ILE A 510 -9.81 13.32 36.95
CA ILE A 510 -10.53 12.05 37.15
C ILE A 510 -9.87 11.21 38.23
N GLU A 511 -8.55 11.13 38.21
CA GLU A 511 -7.76 10.42 39.24
C GLU A 511 -7.70 11.15 40.56
N ARG A 512 -8.00 12.46 40.56
CA ARG A 512 -7.91 13.38 41.71
C ARG A 512 -6.47 13.51 42.25
N THR A 513 -5.51 13.51 41.34
CA THR A 513 -4.08 13.65 41.63
C THR A 513 -3.53 14.94 41.04
N ASN A 514 -2.46 15.45 41.64
CA ASN A 514 -1.71 16.61 41.16
C ASN A 514 -2.59 17.80 40.71
N ALA A 515 -3.51 18.21 41.60
CA ALA A 515 -4.43 19.31 41.34
C ALA A 515 -3.73 20.64 40.95
N PRO A 516 -2.53 21.00 41.47
CA PRO A 516 -1.80 22.19 41.01
C PRO A 516 -1.43 22.13 39.51
N LEU A 517 -0.93 20.99 39.04
CA LEU A 517 -0.64 20.79 37.60
C LEU A 517 -1.91 20.87 36.76
N ALA A 518 -3.03 20.32 37.27
CA ALA A 518 -4.32 20.39 36.56
C ALA A 518 -4.77 21.87 36.41
N ILE A 519 -4.57 22.76 37.41
CA ILE A 519 -4.83 24.20 37.25
C ILE A 519 -3.95 24.80 36.16
N GLU A 520 -2.65 24.55 36.20
CA GLU A 520 -1.72 25.08 35.20
C GLU A 520 -2.14 24.68 33.77
N LEU A 521 -2.40 23.41 33.54
CA LEU A 521 -2.80 22.88 32.26
C LEU A 521 -4.12 23.48 31.75
N THR A 522 -5.12 23.59 32.65
CA THR A 522 -6.42 24.14 32.27
C THR A 522 -6.36 25.66 32.01
N LEU A 523 -5.53 26.41 32.73
CA LEU A 523 -5.26 27.82 32.41
C LEU A 523 -4.56 27.99 31.08
N ARG A 524 -3.55 27.15 30.78
CA ARG A 524 -2.89 27.15 29.46
C ARG A 524 -3.87 26.84 28.34
N GLN A 525 -4.81 25.94 28.58
CA GLN A 525 -5.86 25.59 27.62
C GLN A 525 -6.81 26.77 27.38
N LEU A 526 -7.30 27.41 28.47
CA LEU A 526 -8.18 28.55 28.38
C LEU A 526 -7.50 29.78 27.74
N GLY A 527 -6.19 29.95 27.93
CA GLY A 527 -5.41 30.98 27.25
C GLY A 527 -5.38 30.79 25.72
N LYS A 528 -5.52 29.57 25.24
CA LYS A 528 -5.57 29.24 23.79
C LYS A 528 -6.99 29.27 23.24
N ASP A 529 -7.96 28.78 23.99
CA ASP A 529 -9.38 28.75 23.62
C ASP A 529 -10.24 29.06 24.89
N PRO A 530 -10.51 30.35 25.15
CA PRO A 530 -11.35 30.76 26.27
C PRO A 530 -12.80 30.27 26.17
N THR A 531 -13.25 29.89 25.00
CA THR A 531 -14.64 29.47 24.74
C THR A 531 -14.84 27.95 24.90
N SER A 532 -13.77 27.19 25.04
CA SER A 532 -13.80 25.76 25.24
C SER A 532 -14.53 25.35 26.51
N ARG A 533 -15.74 24.83 26.35
CA ARG A 533 -16.56 24.35 27.50
C ARG A 533 -15.87 23.24 28.27
N ALA A 534 -15.17 22.34 27.59
CA ALA A 534 -14.38 21.29 28.24
C ALA A 534 -13.30 21.89 29.14
N ALA A 535 -12.55 22.89 28.64
CA ALA A 535 -11.51 23.56 29.42
C ALA A 535 -12.09 24.35 30.62
N GLN A 536 -13.23 25.03 30.41
CA GLN A 536 -13.92 25.76 31.50
C GLN A 536 -14.39 24.83 32.63
N ILE A 537 -15.01 23.69 32.28
CA ILE A 537 -15.46 22.68 33.26
C ILE A 537 -14.24 22.07 33.97
N ASN A 538 -13.23 21.66 33.22
CA ASN A 538 -12.00 21.08 33.79
C ASN A 538 -11.30 22.09 34.72
N HIS A 539 -11.28 23.38 34.37
CA HIS A 539 -10.69 24.40 35.21
C HIS A 539 -11.46 24.59 36.54
N ALA A 540 -12.79 24.61 36.48
CA ALA A 540 -13.61 24.67 37.69
C ALA A 540 -13.36 23.45 38.60
N LEU A 541 -13.29 22.23 38.04
CA LEU A 541 -12.95 21.04 38.80
C LEU A 541 -11.53 21.11 39.39
N ALA A 542 -10.57 21.66 38.65
CA ALA A 542 -9.20 21.86 39.15
C ALA A 542 -9.16 22.83 40.32
N LEU A 543 -9.90 23.93 40.25
CA LEU A 543 -10.05 24.90 41.37
C LEU A 543 -10.66 24.23 42.60
N LEU A 544 -11.74 23.44 42.43
CA LEU A 544 -12.34 22.68 43.53
C LEU A 544 -11.33 21.75 44.21
N GLN A 545 -10.63 20.96 43.41
CA GLN A 545 -9.66 20.00 43.95
C GLN A 545 -8.46 20.66 44.66
N ASN A 546 -8.16 21.91 44.32
CA ASN A 546 -7.18 22.76 45.04
C ASN A 546 -7.77 23.55 46.20
N GLY A 547 -9.05 23.40 46.57
CA GLY A 547 -9.68 24.12 47.67
C GLY A 547 -10.07 25.57 47.35
N ARG A 548 -9.98 26.02 46.11
CA ARG A 548 -10.38 27.35 45.64
C ARG A 548 -11.88 27.39 45.35
N ILE A 549 -12.70 27.25 46.40
CA ILE A 549 -14.14 26.99 46.32
C ILE A 549 -14.91 28.14 45.67
N ASP A 550 -14.59 29.40 46.02
CA ASP A 550 -15.32 30.56 45.52
C ASP A 550 -14.94 30.87 44.06
N ASP A 551 -13.67 30.76 43.72
CA ASP A 551 -13.22 30.89 42.32
C ASP A 551 -13.87 29.81 41.41
N ALA A 552 -14.01 28.61 41.92
CA ALA A 552 -14.67 27.53 41.21
C ALA A 552 -16.17 27.80 41.00
N ALA A 553 -16.85 28.34 42.00
CA ALA A 553 -18.25 28.73 41.92
C ALA A 553 -18.46 29.78 40.80
N GLU A 554 -17.64 30.84 40.85
CA GLU A 554 -17.67 31.88 39.80
C GLU A 554 -17.41 31.31 38.40
N GLN A 555 -16.44 30.39 38.30
CA GLN A 555 -16.15 29.74 36.99
C GLN A 555 -17.30 28.87 36.49
N LEU A 556 -17.95 28.07 37.38
CA LEU A 556 -19.09 27.24 37.03
C LEU A 556 -20.30 28.08 36.56
N ASP A 557 -20.54 29.22 37.22
CA ASP A 557 -21.68 30.10 36.91
C ASP A 557 -21.49 30.87 35.55
N ARG A 558 -20.24 31.07 35.13
CA ARG A 558 -19.92 31.66 33.80
C ARG A 558 -20.12 30.71 32.62
N ILE A 559 -20.25 29.40 32.84
CA ILE A 559 -20.36 28.43 31.77
C ILE A 559 -21.72 28.54 31.08
N ASP A 560 -21.72 28.80 29.80
CA ASP A 560 -22.96 28.78 28.99
C ASP A 560 -23.54 27.38 28.89
N ARG A 561 -24.69 27.16 29.48
CA ARG A 561 -25.37 25.87 29.55
C ARG A 561 -26.15 25.53 28.31
N ARG A 562 -26.36 26.47 27.37
CA ARG A 562 -27.16 26.28 26.17
C ARG A 562 -26.45 25.32 25.22
N GLY A 563 -27.18 24.29 24.75
CA GLY A 563 -26.66 23.32 23.78
C GLY A 563 -25.53 22.43 24.29
N LEU A 564 -25.39 22.26 25.63
CA LEU A 564 -24.51 21.23 26.20
C LEU A 564 -25.09 19.84 25.89
N ASP A 565 -24.26 18.95 25.35
CA ASP A 565 -24.62 17.53 25.29
C ASP A 565 -24.67 16.90 26.69
N SER A 566 -25.22 15.68 26.77
CA SER A 566 -25.39 14.99 28.06
C SER A 566 -24.06 14.73 28.79
N SER A 567 -22.96 14.52 28.07
CA SER A 567 -21.64 14.28 28.67
C SER A 567 -21.13 15.55 29.35
N TYR A 568 -21.12 16.69 28.66
CA TYR A 568 -20.72 17.97 29.24
C TYR A 568 -21.66 18.41 30.38
N ARG A 569 -22.96 18.17 30.23
CA ARG A 569 -23.94 18.44 31.30
C ARG A 569 -23.61 17.64 32.54
N THR A 570 -23.33 16.35 32.40
CA THR A 570 -22.91 15.48 33.50
C THR A 570 -21.63 15.99 34.21
N GLN A 571 -20.61 16.37 33.42
CA GLN A 571 -19.37 16.91 34.01
C GLN A 571 -19.58 18.25 34.69
N LEU A 572 -20.45 19.12 34.17
CA LEU A 572 -20.83 20.36 34.83
C LEU A 572 -21.57 20.10 36.16
N GLN A 573 -22.53 19.17 36.16
CA GLN A 573 -23.26 18.77 37.37
C GLN A 573 -22.34 18.09 38.39
N LEU A 574 -21.33 17.36 37.95
CA LEU A 574 -20.26 16.86 38.83
C LEU A 574 -19.51 18.01 39.51
N GLY A 575 -19.25 19.11 38.80
CA GLY A 575 -18.66 20.31 39.36
C GLY A 575 -19.55 20.94 40.43
N TYR A 576 -20.85 21.10 40.16
CA TYR A 576 -21.81 21.62 41.17
C TYR A 576 -22.00 20.66 42.33
N PHE A 577 -21.99 19.36 42.11
CA PHE A 577 -22.03 18.36 43.18
C PHE A 577 -20.82 18.53 44.10
N GLU A 578 -19.60 18.55 43.55
CA GLU A 578 -18.36 18.73 44.33
C GLU A 578 -18.33 20.07 45.07
N LEU A 579 -18.75 21.16 44.42
CA LEU A 579 -18.86 22.48 45.04
C LEU A 579 -19.72 22.44 46.28
N ASN A 580 -20.92 21.85 46.18
CA ASN A 580 -21.86 21.81 47.30
C ASN A 580 -21.47 20.81 48.39
N VAL A 581 -20.80 19.70 48.03
CA VAL A 581 -20.15 18.80 49.00
C VAL A 581 -19.15 19.58 49.88
N ARG A 582 -18.27 20.39 49.25
CA ARG A 582 -17.27 21.20 49.95
C ARG A 582 -17.84 22.33 50.78
N ARG A 583 -18.96 22.91 50.31
CA ARG A 583 -19.72 23.93 51.06
C ARG A 583 -20.61 23.34 52.15
N ARG A 584 -20.65 22.00 52.31
CA ARG A 584 -21.54 21.27 53.21
C ARG A 584 -23.04 21.59 53.00
N ASN A 585 -23.41 21.89 51.76
CA ASN A 585 -24.80 22.12 51.37
C ASN A 585 -25.42 20.82 50.83
N ALA A 586 -25.95 19.99 51.72
CA ALA A 586 -26.49 18.68 51.40
C ALA A 586 -27.62 18.74 50.35
N ALA A 587 -28.56 19.69 50.54
CA ALA A 587 -29.71 19.81 49.64
C ALA A 587 -29.29 20.14 48.21
N ALA A 588 -28.40 21.11 48.02
CA ALA A 588 -27.90 21.49 46.69
C ALA A 588 -26.99 20.41 46.09
N ALA A 589 -26.21 19.69 46.89
CA ALA A 589 -25.41 18.57 46.44
C ALA A 589 -26.31 17.44 45.89
N LEU A 590 -27.35 17.04 46.61
CA LEU A 590 -28.29 16.01 46.16
C LEU A 590 -29.09 16.44 44.92
N ALA A 591 -29.40 17.74 44.77
CA ALA A 591 -30.02 18.26 43.57
C ALA A 591 -29.10 18.07 42.33
N ALA A 592 -27.81 18.45 42.47
CA ALA A 592 -26.83 18.25 41.40
C ALA A 592 -26.59 16.76 41.08
N TYR A 593 -26.54 15.91 42.13
CA TYR A 593 -26.38 14.45 41.96
C TYR A 593 -27.48 13.84 41.06
N ARG A 594 -28.74 14.26 41.19
CA ARG A 594 -29.87 13.76 40.42
C ARG A 594 -29.75 14.02 38.91
N GLU A 595 -28.97 15.03 38.55
CA GLU A 595 -28.73 15.42 37.13
C GLU A 595 -27.48 14.72 36.54
N ILE A 596 -26.71 13.99 37.37
CA ILE A 596 -25.54 13.23 36.90
C ILE A 596 -25.99 11.92 36.27
N GLU A 597 -25.64 11.72 35.00
CA GLU A 597 -25.85 10.44 34.31
C GLU A 597 -24.60 9.53 34.49
N PRO A 598 -24.69 8.42 35.25
CA PRO A 598 -23.53 7.58 35.60
C PRO A 598 -22.76 7.02 34.42
N ARG A 599 -23.44 6.84 33.27
CA ARG A 599 -22.81 6.33 32.04
C ARG A 599 -21.71 7.26 31.48
N PHE A 600 -21.75 8.55 31.82
CA PHE A 600 -20.74 9.53 31.38
C PHE A 600 -19.65 9.80 32.44
N LEU A 601 -19.66 9.08 33.53
CA LEU A 601 -18.59 9.15 34.54
C LEU A 601 -17.57 8.05 34.30
N MET A 602 -16.30 8.38 34.43
CA MET A 602 -15.25 7.37 34.52
C MET A 602 -15.34 6.61 35.87
N PRO A 603 -14.88 5.35 35.96
CA PRO A 603 -15.01 4.55 37.18
C PRO A 603 -14.48 5.23 38.45
N PRO A 604 -13.35 5.97 38.46
CA PRO A 604 -12.92 6.71 39.64
C PRO A 604 -13.88 7.84 40.02
N GLN A 605 -14.44 8.57 39.05
CA GLN A 605 -15.43 9.61 39.30
C GLN A 605 -16.73 9.03 39.90
N ALA A 606 -17.22 7.94 39.33
CA ALA A 606 -18.45 7.28 39.78
C ALA A 606 -18.30 6.84 41.24
N ARG A 607 -17.19 6.19 41.60
CA ARG A 607 -16.90 5.79 42.99
C ARG A 607 -16.90 6.99 43.93
N TRP A 608 -16.17 8.06 43.57
CA TRP A 608 -16.10 9.27 44.38
C TRP A 608 -17.47 9.93 44.60
N VAL A 609 -18.29 9.97 43.55
CA VAL A 609 -19.68 10.51 43.61
C VAL A 609 -20.55 9.67 44.55
N GLU A 610 -20.52 8.34 44.41
CA GLU A 610 -21.31 7.41 45.24
C GLU A 610 -20.91 7.49 46.73
N GLU A 611 -19.61 7.54 47.03
CA GLU A 611 -19.09 7.66 48.40
C GLU A 611 -19.57 8.95 49.07
N ASN A 612 -19.48 10.08 48.36
CA ASN A 612 -19.90 11.36 48.90
C ASN A 612 -21.42 11.48 48.98
N GLN A 613 -22.18 10.93 48.05
CA GLN A 613 -23.63 10.89 48.13
C GLN A 613 -24.12 10.09 49.33
N LYS A 614 -23.53 8.90 49.61
CA LYS A 614 -23.85 8.12 50.82
C LYS A 614 -23.54 8.90 52.12
N ARG A 615 -22.38 9.55 52.16
CA ARG A 615 -21.98 10.37 53.31
C ARG A 615 -22.99 11.50 53.57
N ILE A 616 -23.34 12.27 52.53
CA ILE A 616 -24.30 13.38 52.66
C ILE A 616 -25.68 12.89 53.10
N ALA A 617 -26.14 11.75 52.53
CA ALA A 617 -27.42 11.16 52.90
C ALA A 617 -27.47 10.62 54.33
N SER A 618 -26.32 10.30 54.94
CA SER A 618 -26.22 9.86 56.34
C SER A 618 -26.05 11.02 57.36
N GLU A 619 -25.61 12.19 56.92
CA GLU A 619 -25.41 13.37 57.74
C GLU A 619 -26.62 14.33 57.74
N GLY A 620 -27.57 14.16 56.83
CA GLY A 620 -28.80 14.95 56.70
C GLY A 620 -30.04 14.16 57.07
#